data_3d6127ca5bc130023bc4e8bc5be753aa
#
_entry.id   3d6127ca5bc130023bc4e8bc5be753aa
#
_cell.length_a   1.000
_cell.length_b   1.000
_cell.length_c   1.000
_cell.angle_alpha   90.00
_cell.angle_beta   90.00
_cell.angle_gamma   90.00
#
_symmetry.space_group_name_H-M   'P 1'
#
loop_
_entity.id
_entity.type
_entity.pdbx_description
1 polymer ?
#
loop_
_entity_poly.entity_id
_entity_poly.type
_entity_poly.pdbx_seq_one_letter_code
_entity_poly.pdbx_strand_id
1 'polypeptide(L)' 'MNEWEKIMMLEQKIDELKQQKLKLENKVNVLEGELNIALTNKEYYMYLVELEKEKREKTEQKIVRLNKIVDSFLKED' A
#
# COMPACT_ATOMS: atom_id res chain seq x y z
N MET A 1 54.01 -7.86 -2.65
CA MET A 1 53.39 -7.38 -1.41
C MET A 1 53.90 -8.15 -0.20
N ASN A 2 54.30 -7.47 0.87
CA ASN A 2 54.61 -8.13 2.12
C ASN A 2 53.31 -8.36 2.91
N GLU A 3 53.42 -9.16 3.97
CA GLU A 3 52.27 -9.50 4.80
C GLU A 3 51.63 -8.28 5.45
N TRP A 4 52.41 -7.28 5.82
CA TRP A 4 51.94 -6.05 6.45
C TRP A 4 51.04 -5.27 5.50
N GLU A 5 51.42 -5.10 4.25
CA GLU A 5 50.63 -4.41 3.24
C GLU A 5 49.34 -5.16 2.96
N LYS A 6 49.38 -6.50 2.92
CA LYS A 6 48.18 -7.32 2.76
C LYS A 6 47.19 -7.12 3.90
N ILE A 7 47.66 -7.07 5.13
CA ILE A 7 46.84 -6.84 6.31
C ILE A 7 46.18 -5.47 6.24
N MET A 8 46.92 -4.43 5.90
CA MET A 8 46.40 -3.08 5.77
C MET A 8 45.31 -2.98 4.68
N MET A 9 45.55 -3.62 3.55
CA MET A 9 44.55 -3.66 2.47
C MET A 9 43.30 -4.40 2.87
N LEU A 10 43.41 -5.51 3.59
CA LEU A 10 42.27 -6.26 4.09
C LEU A 10 41.46 -5.49 5.12
N GLU A 11 42.15 -4.81 6.04
CA GLU A 11 41.49 -3.96 7.05
C GLU A 11 40.71 -2.83 6.38
N GLN A 12 41.29 -2.16 5.38
CA GLN A 12 40.64 -1.13 4.62
C GLN A 12 39.39 -1.66 3.90
N LYS A 13 39.50 -2.83 3.29
CA LYS A 13 38.40 -3.47 2.60
C LYS A 13 37.27 -3.85 3.56
N ILE A 14 37.62 -4.33 4.74
CA ILE A 14 36.63 -4.64 5.80
C ILE A 14 35.87 -3.37 6.20
N ASP A 15 36.55 -2.25 6.39
CA ASP A 15 35.91 -0.99 6.73
C ASP A 15 34.97 -0.51 5.63
N GLU A 16 35.37 -0.59 4.37
CA GLU A 16 34.54 -0.25 3.23
C GLU A 16 33.27 -1.10 3.19
N LEU A 17 33.43 -2.42 3.42
CA LEU A 17 32.29 -3.36 3.43
C LEU A 17 31.33 -3.07 4.59
N LYS A 18 31.85 -2.73 5.75
CA LYS A 18 31.03 -2.33 6.90
C LYS A 18 30.20 -1.07 6.59
N GLN A 19 30.80 -0.10 5.92
CA GLN A 19 30.11 1.13 5.53
C GLN A 19 29.03 0.83 4.48
N GLN A 20 29.32 0.00 3.51
CA GLN A 20 28.34 -0.42 2.50
C GLN A 20 27.18 -1.18 3.13
N LYS A 21 27.46 -2.06 4.07
CA LYS A 21 26.45 -2.80 4.82
C LYS A 21 25.52 -1.83 5.57
N LEU A 22 26.07 -0.84 6.25
CA LEU A 22 25.30 0.15 6.99
C LEU A 22 24.37 0.95 6.05
N LYS A 23 24.88 1.38 4.90
CA LYS A 23 24.08 2.09 3.90
C LYS A 23 22.94 1.24 3.38
N LEU A 24 23.19 -0.05 3.13
CA LEU A 24 22.16 -0.98 2.67
C LEU A 24 21.10 -1.23 3.73
N GLU A 25 21.49 -1.38 4.99
CA GLU A 25 20.55 -1.53 6.11
C GLU A 25 19.65 -0.32 6.23
N ASN A 26 20.21 0.88 6.10
CA ASN A 26 19.43 2.12 6.11
C ASN A 26 18.44 2.21 4.95
N LYS A 27 18.84 1.80 3.75
CA LYS A 27 17.95 1.74 2.58
C LYS A 27 16.82 0.76 2.79
N VAL A 28 17.11 -0.41 3.34
CA VAL A 28 16.09 -1.42 3.65
C VAL A 28 15.07 -0.87 4.65
N ASN A 29 15.53 -0.21 5.70
CA ASN A 29 14.64 0.39 6.70
C ASN A 29 13.72 1.45 6.08
N VAL A 30 14.25 2.30 5.21
CA VAL A 30 13.44 3.31 4.49
C VAL A 30 12.41 2.65 3.59
N LEU A 31 12.81 1.64 2.83
CA LEU A 31 11.90 0.90 1.94
C LEU A 31 10.79 0.17 2.71
N GLU A 32 11.12 -0.42 3.86
CA GLU A 32 10.12 -1.05 4.72
C GLU A 32 9.10 -0.03 5.23
N GLY A 33 9.56 1.16 5.62
CA GLY A 33 8.68 2.26 6.03
C GLY A 33 7.76 2.71 4.89
N GLU A 34 8.29 2.88 3.69
CA GLU A 34 7.52 3.26 2.50
C GLU A 34 6.49 2.18 2.14
N LEU A 35 6.88 0.91 2.25
CA LEU A 35 5.99 -0.21 2.00
C LEU A 35 4.82 -0.23 3.00
N ASN A 36 5.09 -0.01 4.28
CA ASN A 36 4.06 0.04 5.30
C ASN A 36 3.06 1.16 5.04
N ILE A 37 3.54 2.34 4.64
CA ILE A 37 2.67 3.46 4.27
C ILE A 37 1.81 3.10 3.06
N ALA A 38 2.39 2.50 2.04
CA ALA A 38 1.68 2.10 0.84
C ALA A 38 0.59 1.05 1.14
N LEU A 39 0.88 0.07 2.00
CA LEU A 39 -0.08 -0.94 2.41
C LEU A 39 -1.24 -0.33 3.21
N THR A 40 -0.95 0.58 4.14
CA THR A 40 -1.97 1.29 4.91
C THR A 40 -2.88 2.10 3.99
N ASN A 41 -2.31 2.82 3.02
CA ASN A 41 -3.07 3.58 2.04
C ASN A 41 -3.94 2.67 1.18
N LYS A 42 -3.44 1.52 0.77
CA LYS A 42 -4.20 0.53 0.01
C LYS A 42 -5.43 0.05 0.78
N GLU A 43 -5.27 -0.29 2.04
CA GLU A 43 -6.36 -0.73 2.92
C GLU A 43 -7.41 0.37 3.07
N TYR A 44 -6.97 1.61 3.25
CA TYR A 44 -7.87 2.77 3.36
C TYR A 44 -8.69 2.95 2.07
N TYR A 45 -8.06 2.89 0.90
CA TYR A 45 -8.75 3.01 -0.38
C TYR A 45 -9.72 1.86 -0.63
N MET A 46 -9.37 0.66 -0.24
CA MET A 46 -10.27 -0.50 -0.32
C MET A 46 -11.51 -0.29 0.55
N TYR A 47 -11.32 0.24 1.75
CA TYR A 47 -12.43 0.59 2.65
C TYR A 47 -13.36 1.63 2.01
N LEU A 48 -12.82 2.69 1.40
CA LEU A 48 -13.61 3.71 0.73
C LEU A 48 -14.42 3.14 -0.45
N VAL A 49 -13.82 2.25 -1.22
CA VAL A 49 -14.49 1.57 -2.34
C VAL A 49 -15.68 0.75 -1.83
N GLU A 50 -15.51 0.00 -0.76
CA GLU A 50 -16.59 -0.77 -0.15
C GLU A 50 -17.73 0.13 0.35
N LEU A 51 -17.41 1.24 1.00
CA LEU A 51 -18.41 2.20 1.44
C LEU A 51 -19.22 2.78 0.27
N GLU A 52 -18.55 3.14 -0.80
CA GLU A 52 -19.21 3.67 -2.00
C GLU A 52 -20.12 2.63 -2.63
N LYS A 53 -19.67 1.39 -2.69
CA LYS A 53 -20.44 0.26 -3.21
C LYS A 53 -21.73 0.05 -2.41
N GLU A 54 -21.63 0.06 -1.08
CA GLU A 54 -22.81 -0.06 -0.21
C GLU A 54 -23.80 1.08 -0.44
N LYS A 55 -23.31 2.30 -0.60
CA LYS A 55 -24.17 3.48 -0.89
C LYS A 55 -24.89 3.32 -2.22
N ARG A 56 -24.20 2.83 -3.25
CA ARG A 56 -24.82 2.56 -4.56
C ARG A 56 -25.92 1.53 -4.44
N GLU A 57 -25.66 0.42 -3.76
CA GLU A 57 -26.64 -0.65 -3.59
C GLU A 57 -27.90 -0.15 -2.89
N LYS A 58 -27.76 0.66 -1.85
CA LYS A 58 -28.89 1.28 -1.15
C LYS A 58 -29.67 2.23 -2.07
N THR A 59 -28.98 3.02 -2.86
CA THR A 59 -29.60 3.93 -3.83
C THR A 59 -30.36 3.16 -4.90
N GLU A 60 -29.78 2.12 -5.44
CA GLU A 60 -30.43 1.24 -6.43
C GLU A 60 -31.69 0.59 -5.87
N GLN A 61 -31.66 0.12 -4.62
CA GLN A 61 -32.85 -0.42 -3.95
C GLN A 61 -33.95 0.61 -3.82
N LYS A 62 -33.61 1.86 -3.49
CA LYS A 62 -34.59 2.96 -3.41
C LYS A 62 -35.20 3.24 -4.78
N ILE A 63 -34.42 3.24 -5.84
CA ILE A 63 -34.89 3.46 -7.20
C ILE A 63 -35.85 2.33 -7.60
N VAL A 64 -35.53 1.09 -7.30
CA VAL A 64 -36.40 -0.06 -7.58
C VAL A 64 -37.74 0.09 -6.85
N ARG A 65 -37.75 0.51 -5.58
CA ARG A 65 -38.97 0.74 -4.80
C ARG A 65 -39.82 1.85 -5.41
N LEU A 66 -39.19 2.98 -5.77
CA LEU A 66 -39.86 4.10 -6.37
C LEU A 66 -40.50 3.73 -7.72
N ASN A 67 -39.80 2.96 -8.54
CA ASN A 67 -40.31 2.45 -9.82
C ASN A 67 -41.52 1.56 -9.62
N LYS A 68 -41.53 0.71 -8.61
CA LYS A 68 -42.69 -0.13 -8.27
C LYS A 68 -43.89 0.70 -7.85
N ILE A 69 -43.68 1.76 -7.08
CA ILE A 69 -44.76 2.68 -6.67
C ILE A 69 -45.33 3.38 -7.88
N VAL A 70 -44.51 3.91 -8.77
CA VAL A 70 -44.94 4.58 -10.01
C VAL A 70 -45.72 3.59 -10.89
N ASP A 71 -45.22 2.38 -11.07
CA ASP A 71 -45.92 1.36 -11.87
C ASP A 71 -47.28 1.01 -11.28
N SER A 72 -47.40 0.92 -9.97
CA SER A 72 -48.66 0.70 -9.30
C SER A 72 -49.65 1.84 -9.58
N PHE A 73 -49.19 3.08 -9.56
CA PHE A 73 -50.02 4.26 -9.89
C PHE A 73 -50.52 4.24 -11.33
N LEU A 74 -49.66 3.87 -12.26
CA LEU A 74 -49.99 3.80 -13.68
C LEU A 74 -50.97 2.66 -14.02
N LYS A 75 -51.03 1.62 -13.22
CA LYS A 75 -51.92 0.46 -13.44
C LYS A 75 -53.31 0.62 -12.84
N GLU A 76 -53.53 1.61 -11.98
CA GLU A 76 -54.83 1.84 -11.32
C GLU A 76 -55.88 2.56 -12.21
N ASP A 77 -55.51 2.87 -13.41
CA ASP A 77 -56.43 3.42 -14.41
C ASP A 77 -57.19 2.28 -15.09
#